data_0b7419da5837c161cfb054bd57d336b0
#
_entry.id   0b7419da5837c161cfb054bd57d336b0
#
_cell.length_a   1.000
_cell.length_b   1.000
_cell.length_c   1.000
_cell.angle_alpha   90.00
_cell.angle_beta   90.00
_cell.angle_gamma   90.00
#
_symmetry.space_group_name_H-M   'P 1'
#
loop_
_entity.id
_entity.type
_entity.pdbx_description
1 polymer ?
#
loop_
_entity_poly.entity_id
_entity_poly.type
_entity_poly.pdbx_seq_one_letter_code
_entity_poly.pdbx_strand_id
1 'polypeptide(L)'
;MADNGRKARDHVQASPPIRPEFVAGARQAAQIGDAARPLSAWERLTNNTLARRIVILIVLATVWELYARWLNNPLMFPSFSEMTAALWDATAHGPLIDRTLTSIQVLLIGYAAGIALAAVFTTIAVSTRVGTDFLSTLTAMFNPLPAIALLPLALLWFGLGIPSLVFVIIHSVLWAVALNTHTGFLAVSETQRMAGQNYGLRGVRYVMKILIPAAFPSILAGLKIGWAFAWRTLIAAELVFGVSSRSGGLGWFIFENRNQLETAYVFAGLTTVIIIGLVVESVVFRTIETHTVRKWGMQR
;
A
#
# COMPACT_ATOMS: atom_id res chain seq x y z
N MET A 1 -6.77 -89.96 -41.74
CA MET A 1 -7.84 -89.30 -42.48
C MET A 1 -8.24 -88.07 -41.76
N ALA A 2 -8.40 -87.00 -42.47
CA ALA A 2 -8.80 -85.69 -42.12
C ALA A 2 -7.68 -84.74 -41.58
N ASP A 3 -7.19 -84.09 -42.54
CA ASP A 3 -6.35 -82.88 -42.54
C ASP A 3 -7.08 -81.73 -41.89
N ASN A 4 -6.43 -81.05 -41.00
CA ASN A 4 -6.98 -79.84 -40.33
C ASN A 4 -6.01 -78.69 -40.52
N GLY A 5 -6.15 -78.12 -41.79
CA GLY A 5 -5.44 -76.91 -42.17
C GLY A 5 -5.74 -75.71 -41.25
N ARG A 6 -4.77 -75.31 -40.42
CA ARG A 6 -4.77 -74.03 -39.73
C ARG A 6 -4.47 -72.89 -40.72
N LYS A 7 -5.49 -72.16 -41.12
CA LYS A 7 -5.32 -70.87 -41.82
C LYS A 7 -4.78 -69.86 -40.78
N ALA A 8 -3.51 -69.54 -40.91
CA ALA A 8 -2.94 -68.35 -40.28
C ALA A 8 -3.63 -67.12 -40.84
N ARG A 9 -4.31 -66.37 -39.98
CA ARG A 9 -4.82 -65.03 -40.29
C ARG A 9 -3.67 -64.05 -40.20
N ASP A 10 -3.13 -63.66 -41.34
CA ASP A 10 -2.25 -62.49 -41.42
C ASP A 10 -3.02 -61.24 -41.04
N HIS A 11 -2.80 -60.77 -39.80
CA HIS A 11 -3.19 -59.44 -39.42
C HIS A 11 -2.25 -58.46 -40.11
N VAL A 12 -2.64 -58.01 -41.31
CA VAL A 12 -2.05 -56.85 -41.94
C VAL A 12 -2.36 -55.64 -40.98
N GLN A 13 -1.37 -55.25 -40.22
CA GLN A 13 -1.42 -53.98 -39.49
C GLN A 13 -1.42 -52.88 -40.56
N ALA A 14 -2.59 -52.31 -40.83
CA ALA A 14 -2.69 -51.11 -41.63
C ALA A 14 -1.94 -49.99 -40.89
N SER A 15 -0.83 -49.55 -41.46
CA SER A 15 -0.16 -48.35 -40.97
C SER A 15 -1.12 -47.17 -40.98
N PRO A 16 -1.15 -46.37 -39.94
CA PRO A 16 -2.05 -45.22 -39.90
C PRO A 16 -1.78 -44.31 -41.10
N PRO A 17 -2.81 -43.71 -41.69
CA PRO A 17 -2.66 -42.87 -42.86
C PRO A 17 -1.68 -41.73 -42.54
N ILE A 18 -0.57 -41.67 -43.28
CA ILE A 18 0.39 -40.57 -43.18
C ILE A 18 -0.35 -39.30 -43.58
N ARG A 19 -0.60 -38.44 -42.60
CA ARG A 19 -1.17 -37.13 -42.84
C ARG A 19 -0.18 -36.35 -43.69
N PRO A 20 -0.54 -35.86 -44.87
CA PRO A 20 0.40 -35.09 -45.69
C PRO A 20 0.83 -33.86 -44.85
N GLU A 21 2.11 -33.78 -44.50
CA GLU A 21 2.65 -32.56 -43.94
C GLU A 21 2.59 -31.49 -45.04
N PHE A 22 1.65 -30.58 -44.91
CA PHE A 22 1.70 -29.34 -45.65
C PHE A 22 2.87 -28.53 -45.07
N VAL A 23 4.07 -28.72 -45.57
CA VAL A 23 5.13 -27.76 -45.44
C VAL A 23 4.66 -26.52 -46.18
N ALA A 24 4.04 -25.59 -45.46
CA ALA A 24 3.81 -24.27 -46.01
C ALA A 24 5.18 -23.76 -46.43
N GLY A 25 5.42 -23.69 -47.75
CA GLY A 25 6.67 -23.12 -48.25
C GLY A 25 6.91 -21.83 -47.52
N ALA A 26 8.12 -21.66 -47.00
CA ALA A 26 8.49 -20.42 -46.29
C ALA A 26 8.08 -19.28 -47.22
N ARG A 27 6.88 -18.74 -46.97
CA ARG A 27 6.56 -17.42 -47.49
C ARG A 27 7.71 -16.57 -46.98
N GLN A 28 8.57 -16.16 -47.92
CA GLN A 28 9.48 -15.05 -47.62
C GLN A 28 8.62 -14.08 -46.86
N ALA A 29 8.92 -13.94 -45.57
CA ALA A 29 8.34 -12.88 -44.77
C ALA A 29 8.65 -11.65 -45.59
N ALA A 30 7.66 -11.25 -46.41
CA ALA A 30 7.73 -9.97 -47.10
C ALA A 30 8.19 -9.06 -45.97
N GLN A 31 9.29 -8.38 -46.16
CA GLN A 31 9.79 -7.39 -45.24
C GLN A 31 8.61 -6.47 -44.96
N ILE A 32 7.83 -6.87 -43.98
CA ILE A 32 6.95 -5.93 -43.30
C ILE A 32 7.98 -5.03 -42.66
N GLY A 33 8.44 -4.08 -43.47
CA GLY A 33 9.26 -3.01 -42.94
C GLY A 33 8.48 -2.53 -41.74
N ASP A 34 9.09 -2.60 -40.56
CA ASP A 34 8.58 -1.95 -39.38
C ASP A 34 8.39 -0.50 -39.80
N ALA A 35 7.19 -0.22 -40.35
CA ALA A 35 6.75 1.15 -40.55
C ALA A 35 6.46 1.70 -39.15
N ALA A 36 7.54 1.90 -38.43
CA ALA A 36 7.52 2.68 -37.18
C ALA A 36 7.06 4.07 -37.59
N ARG A 37 5.75 4.20 -37.78
CA ARG A 37 5.13 5.50 -38.00
C ARG A 37 5.56 6.39 -36.82
N PRO A 38 6.27 7.49 -37.07
CA PRO A 38 6.70 8.36 -35.98
C PRO A 38 5.45 8.79 -35.21
N LEU A 39 5.40 8.43 -33.94
CA LEU A 39 4.29 8.76 -33.05
C LEU A 39 4.06 10.27 -33.12
N SER A 40 2.85 10.70 -33.34
CA SER A 40 2.49 12.11 -33.29
C SER A 40 2.80 12.67 -31.91
N ALA A 41 2.96 14.01 -31.79
CA ALA A 41 3.21 14.62 -30.49
C ALA A 41 2.13 14.27 -29.47
N TRP A 42 0.88 14.12 -29.92
CA TRP A 42 -0.25 13.67 -29.10
C TRP A 42 -0.10 12.21 -28.64
N GLU A 43 0.28 11.31 -29.52
CA GLU A 43 0.52 9.91 -29.18
C GLU A 43 1.72 9.73 -28.23
N ARG A 44 2.76 10.56 -28.37
CA ARG A 44 3.90 10.58 -27.42
C ARG A 44 3.44 11.03 -26.04
N LEU A 45 2.60 12.06 -25.97
CA LEU A 45 2.05 12.56 -24.72
C LEU A 45 1.13 11.53 -24.06
N THR A 46 0.23 10.91 -24.84
CA THR A 46 -0.72 9.91 -24.35
C THR A 46 -0.07 8.58 -23.99
N ASN A 47 1.05 8.21 -24.59
CA ASN A 47 1.79 7.00 -24.26
C ASN A 47 2.78 7.17 -23.08
N ASN A 48 3.18 8.41 -22.76
CA ASN A 48 4.05 8.68 -21.63
C ASN A 48 3.23 8.88 -20.34
N THR A 49 3.32 7.92 -19.43
CA THR A 49 2.59 7.95 -18.15
C THR A 49 2.94 9.18 -17.30
N LEU A 50 4.22 9.61 -17.31
CA LEU A 50 4.66 10.78 -16.56
C LEU A 50 4.06 12.07 -17.17
N ALA A 51 4.13 12.22 -18.48
CA ALA A 51 3.57 13.38 -19.18
C ALA A 51 2.05 13.50 -18.93
N ARG A 52 1.30 12.40 -19.01
CA ARG A 52 -0.13 12.40 -18.69
C ARG A 52 -0.41 12.87 -17.26
N ARG A 53 0.35 12.37 -16.28
CA ARG A 53 0.19 12.77 -14.86
C ARG A 53 0.46 14.25 -14.67
N ILE A 54 1.52 14.78 -15.29
CA ILE A 54 1.85 16.21 -15.22
C ILE A 54 0.73 17.05 -15.85
N VAL A 55 0.24 16.68 -17.03
CA VAL A 55 -0.89 17.40 -17.67
C VAL A 55 -2.14 17.39 -16.79
N ILE A 56 -2.48 16.24 -16.20
CA ILE A 56 -3.62 16.15 -15.26
C ILE A 56 -3.42 17.09 -14.07
N LEU A 57 -2.24 17.12 -13.46
CA LEU A 57 -1.96 18.01 -12.34
C LEU A 57 -2.04 19.49 -12.73
N ILE A 58 -1.52 19.87 -13.90
CA ILE A 58 -1.62 21.23 -14.42
C ILE A 58 -3.09 21.61 -14.66
N VAL A 59 -3.88 20.72 -15.28
CA VAL A 59 -5.31 20.98 -15.50
C VAL A 59 -6.04 21.14 -14.17
N LEU A 60 -5.80 20.28 -13.18
CA LEU A 60 -6.40 20.39 -11.86
C LEU A 60 -6.01 21.69 -11.15
N ALA A 61 -4.73 22.08 -11.19
CA ALA A 61 -4.26 23.33 -10.60
C ALA A 61 -4.89 24.55 -11.31
N THR A 62 -5.02 24.49 -12.64
CA THR A 62 -5.66 25.57 -13.42
C THR A 62 -7.16 25.69 -13.10
N VAL A 63 -7.88 24.56 -13.02
CA VAL A 63 -9.30 24.54 -12.64
C VAL A 63 -9.48 25.10 -11.23
N TRP A 64 -8.63 24.71 -10.28
CA TRP A 64 -8.63 25.23 -8.92
C TRP A 64 -8.41 26.76 -8.92
N GLU A 65 -7.38 27.24 -9.61
CA GLU A 65 -7.07 28.67 -9.70
C GLU A 65 -8.23 29.48 -10.27
N LEU A 66 -8.81 29.02 -11.40
CA LEU A 66 -9.92 29.70 -12.06
C LEU A 66 -11.19 29.72 -11.20
N TYR A 67 -11.49 28.59 -10.53
CA TYR A 67 -12.64 28.50 -9.64
C TYR A 67 -12.49 29.41 -8.42
N ALA A 68 -11.32 29.44 -7.80
CA ALA A 68 -11.05 30.28 -6.65
C ALA A 68 -11.18 31.78 -7.01
N ARG A 69 -10.65 32.18 -8.18
CA ARG A 69 -10.79 33.56 -8.69
C ARG A 69 -12.22 33.90 -9.03
N TRP A 70 -12.98 32.95 -9.58
CA TRP A 70 -14.40 33.16 -9.86
C TRP A 70 -15.22 33.35 -8.58
N LEU A 71 -14.92 32.54 -7.53
CA LEU A 71 -15.58 32.64 -6.22
C LEU A 71 -15.23 33.96 -5.51
N ASN A 72 -14.06 34.53 -5.77
CA ASN A 72 -13.56 35.80 -5.22
C ASN A 72 -13.69 35.90 -3.68
N ASN A 73 -13.48 34.81 -2.98
CA ASN A 73 -13.53 34.73 -1.53
C ASN A 73 -12.36 33.87 -1.00
N PRO A 74 -11.16 34.45 -0.78
CA PRO A 74 -9.97 33.73 -0.34
C PRO A 74 -10.10 33.17 1.09
N LEU A 75 -10.98 33.74 1.93
CA LEU A 75 -11.24 33.18 3.25
C LEU A 75 -11.97 31.85 3.20
N MET A 76 -12.79 31.63 2.17
CA MET A 76 -13.52 30.38 2.00
C MET A 76 -12.72 29.38 1.17
N PHE A 77 -12.12 29.84 0.07
CA PHE A 77 -11.40 28.99 -0.87
C PHE A 77 -10.26 29.79 -1.53
N PRO A 78 -9.00 29.63 -1.01
CA PRO A 78 -7.83 30.33 -1.54
C PRO A 78 -7.48 29.81 -2.94
N SER A 79 -6.88 30.66 -3.74
CA SER A 79 -6.35 30.28 -5.05
C SER A 79 -5.17 29.33 -4.90
N PHE A 80 -4.87 28.58 -5.96
CA PHE A 80 -3.70 27.69 -5.98
C PHE A 80 -2.38 28.49 -5.82
N SER A 81 -2.32 29.68 -6.37
CA SER A 81 -1.19 30.61 -6.24
C SER A 81 -1.02 31.10 -4.79
N GLU A 82 -2.09 31.47 -4.10
CA GLU A 82 -2.04 31.84 -2.68
C GLU A 82 -1.61 30.69 -1.78
N MET A 83 -2.15 29.50 -2.03
CA MET A 83 -1.76 28.28 -1.30
C MET A 83 -0.27 27.96 -1.51
N THR A 84 0.24 28.05 -2.75
CA THR A 84 1.67 27.77 -3.02
C THR A 84 2.59 28.82 -2.39
N ALA A 85 2.20 30.08 -2.36
CA ALA A 85 2.93 31.15 -1.69
C ALA A 85 2.94 30.91 -0.16
N ALA A 86 1.80 30.56 0.44
CA ALA A 86 1.69 30.22 1.86
C ALA A 86 2.52 28.95 2.19
N LEU A 87 2.52 27.95 1.30
CA LEU A 87 3.35 26.74 1.48
C LEU A 87 4.84 27.06 1.48
N TRP A 88 5.28 27.93 0.57
CA TRP A 88 6.66 28.39 0.52
C TRP A 88 7.05 29.16 1.78
N ASP A 89 6.23 30.13 2.18
CA ASP A 89 6.49 30.94 3.37
C ASP A 89 6.51 30.10 4.65
N ALA A 90 5.51 29.23 4.85
CA ALA A 90 5.43 28.35 6.00
C ALA A 90 6.60 27.35 6.06
N THR A 91 7.17 26.96 4.90
CA THR A 91 8.31 26.06 4.80
C THR A 91 9.64 26.78 5.02
N ALA A 92 9.81 27.97 4.42
CA ALA A 92 11.08 28.71 4.43
C ALA A 92 11.26 29.55 5.71
N HIS A 93 10.19 30.13 6.24
CA HIS A 93 10.23 31.10 7.34
C HIS A 93 9.34 30.68 8.53
N GLY A 94 8.40 29.77 8.31
CA GLY A 94 7.43 29.33 9.30
C GLY A 94 7.75 27.97 9.93
N PRO A 95 6.86 27.47 10.80
CA PRO A 95 7.08 26.26 11.59
C PRO A 95 6.70 24.95 10.87
N LEU A 96 6.35 24.98 9.57
CA LEU A 96 5.74 23.84 8.87
C LEU A 96 6.64 22.60 8.87
N ILE A 97 7.95 22.79 8.70
CA ILE A 97 8.93 21.67 8.72
C ILE A 97 8.97 21.03 10.11
N ASP A 98 9.10 21.83 11.16
CA ASP A 98 9.20 21.34 12.54
C ASP A 98 7.92 20.62 12.96
N ARG A 99 6.75 21.16 12.61
CA ARG A 99 5.43 20.54 12.82
C ARG A 99 5.32 19.21 12.07
N THR A 100 5.82 19.17 10.83
CA THR A 100 5.85 17.94 10.04
C THR A 100 6.74 16.87 10.66
N LEU A 101 7.95 17.24 11.07
CA LEU A 101 8.89 16.31 11.73
C LEU A 101 8.31 15.75 13.03
N THR A 102 7.63 16.60 13.82
CA THR A 102 6.95 16.16 15.04
C THR A 102 5.87 15.11 14.73
N SER A 103 5.00 15.35 13.74
CA SER A 103 3.99 14.35 13.33
C SER A 103 4.62 13.06 12.84
N ILE A 104 5.66 13.14 12.01
CA ILE A 104 6.37 11.95 11.52
C ILE A 104 7.00 11.17 12.67
N GLN A 105 7.62 11.84 13.63
CA GLN A 105 8.22 11.18 14.80
C GLN A 105 7.17 10.41 15.61
N VAL A 106 6.04 11.05 15.96
CA VAL A 106 4.95 10.41 16.69
C VAL A 106 4.37 9.24 15.91
N LEU A 107 4.17 9.44 14.58
CA LEU A 107 3.70 8.38 13.70
C LEU A 107 4.62 7.16 13.70
N LEU A 108 5.93 7.37 13.55
CA LEU A 108 6.90 6.28 13.50
C LEU A 108 6.93 5.49 14.81
N ILE A 109 6.81 6.15 15.96
CA ILE A 109 6.74 5.49 17.28
C ILE A 109 5.48 4.60 17.34
N GLY A 110 4.30 5.16 17.05
CA GLY A 110 3.04 4.42 17.08
C GLY A 110 2.98 3.30 16.05
N TYR A 111 3.50 3.56 14.84
CA TYR A 111 3.56 2.58 13.75
C TYR A 111 4.47 1.41 14.09
N ALA A 112 5.67 1.66 14.59
CA ALA A 112 6.59 0.60 15.01
C ALA A 112 6.02 -0.24 16.16
N ALA A 113 5.42 0.41 17.16
CA ALA A 113 4.77 -0.28 18.28
C ALA A 113 3.56 -1.13 17.81
N GLY A 114 2.75 -0.61 16.89
CA GLY A 114 1.62 -1.33 16.30
C GLY A 114 2.07 -2.56 15.50
N ILE A 115 3.14 -2.44 14.70
CA ILE A 115 3.74 -3.58 13.99
C ILE A 115 4.29 -4.63 14.97
N ALA A 116 4.97 -4.22 16.02
CA ALA A 116 5.51 -5.13 17.04
C ALA A 116 4.39 -5.93 17.72
N LEU A 117 3.30 -5.28 18.11
CA LEU A 117 2.13 -5.96 18.68
C LEU A 117 1.45 -6.87 17.66
N ALA A 118 1.31 -6.45 16.40
CA ALA A 118 0.76 -7.28 15.33
C ALA A 118 1.61 -8.55 15.11
N ALA A 119 2.92 -8.43 15.15
CA ALA A 119 3.84 -9.57 15.03
C ALA A 119 3.67 -10.55 16.19
N VAL A 120 3.54 -10.06 17.43
CA VAL A 120 3.28 -10.90 18.61
C VAL A 120 1.95 -11.65 18.47
N PHE A 121 0.84 -10.93 18.20
CA PHE A 121 -0.47 -11.55 18.05
C PHE A 121 -0.53 -12.56 16.90
N THR A 122 0.08 -12.23 15.77
CA THR A 122 0.11 -13.14 14.62
C THR A 122 0.95 -14.38 14.91
N THR A 123 2.06 -14.25 15.63
CA THR A 123 2.90 -15.38 16.02
C THR A 123 2.16 -16.33 16.97
N ILE A 124 1.41 -15.79 17.95
CA ILE A 124 0.56 -16.58 18.84
C ILE A 124 -0.55 -17.27 18.05
N ALA A 125 -1.19 -16.54 17.13
CA ALA A 125 -2.28 -17.07 16.31
C ALA A 125 -1.84 -18.27 15.46
N VAL A 126 -0.66 -18.19 14.82
CA VAL A 126 -0.17 -19.28 13.96
C VAL A 126 0.25 -20.51 14.75
N SER A 127 0.55 -20.35 16.05
CA SER A 127 1.04 -21.44 16.90
C SER A 127 -0.05 -22.42 17.35
N THR A 128 -1.32 -21.98 17.41
CA THR A 128 -2.44 -22.78 17.92
C THR A 128 -3.76 -22.48 17.20
N ARG A 129 -4.66 -23.46 17.11
CA ARG A 129 -6.02 -23.24 16.55
C ARG A 129 -6.78 -22.20 17.35
N VAL A 130 -6.71 -22.29 18.69
CA VAL A 130 -7.37 -21.31 19.59
C VAL A 130 -6.81 -19.90 19.37
N GLY A 131 -5.48 -19.76 19.15
CA GLY A 131 -4.87 -18.47 18.82
C GLY A 131 -5.37 -17.90 17.50
N THR A 132 -5.55 -18.75 16.47
CA THR A 132 -6.15 -18.33 15.20
C THR A 132 -7.58 -17.83 15.40
N ASP A 133 -8.43 -18.56 16.11
CA ASP A 133 -9.81 -18.18 16.37
C ASP A 133 -9.89 -16.90 17.22
N PHE A 134 -9.00 -16.77 18.21
CA PHE A 134 -8.89 -15.57 19.03
C PHE A 134 -8.52 -14.34 18.20
N LEU A 135 -7.45 -14.42 17.39
CA LEU A 135 -7.04 -13.30 16.55
C LEU A 135 -8.12 -12.93 15.53
N SER A 136 -8.75 -13.92 14.88
CA SER A 136 -9.81 -13.67 13.91
C SER A 136 -11.03 -12.99 14.55
N THR A 137 -11.42 -13.41 15.75
CA THR A 137 -12.52 -12.81 16.51
C THR A 137 -12.19 -11.37 16.90
N LEU A 138 -11.01 -11.12 17.49
CA LEU A 138 -10.61 -9.76 17.86
C LEU A 138 -10.51 -8.84 16.62
N THR A 139 -9.94 -9.34 15.53
CA THR A 139 -9.84 -8.56 14.29
C THR A 139 -11.22 -8.23 13.74
N ALA A 140 -12.17 -9.17 13.74
CA ALA A 140 -13.55 -8.92 13.31
C ALA A 140 -14.26 -7.87 14.17
N MET A 141 -13.96 -7.80 15.47
CA MET A 141 -14.53 -6.82 16.39
C MET A 141 -13.89 -5.44 16.27
N PHE A 142 -12.57 -5.38 16.24
CA PHE A 142 -11.83 -4.12 16.39
C PHE A 142 -11.40 -3.46 15.07
N ASN A 143 -11.23 -4.21 13.99
CA ASN A 143 -10.85 -3.64 12.70
C ASN A 143 -11.90 -2.66 12.12
N PRO A 144 -13.22 -2.87 12.27
CA PRO A 144 -14.22 -1.89 11.86
C PRO A 144 -14.28 -0.64 12.75
N LEU A 145 -13.71 -0.69 13.96
CA LEU A 145 -13.76 0.43 14.91
C LEU A 145 -12.83 1.56 14.45
N PRO A 146 -13.36 2.77 14.16
CA PRO A 146 -12.51 3.90 13.81
C PRO A 146 -11.58 4.24 14.97
N ALA A 147 -10.26 4.19 14.73
CA ALA A 147 -9.28 4.42 15.79
C ALA A 147 -9.42 5.80 16.46
N ILE A 148 -9.84 6.82 15.67
CA ILE A 148 -10.08 8.16 16.19
C ILE A 148 -11.21 8.18 17.25
N ALA A 149 -12.17 7.25 17.21
CA ALA A 149 -13.24 7.15 18.19
C ALA A 149 -12.72 6.70 19.60
N LEU A 150 -11.53 6.09 19.63
CA LEU A 150 -10.86 5.72 20.88
C LEU A 150 -10.10 6.89 21.53
N LEU A 151 -9.99 8.03 20.86
CA LEU A 151 -9.19 9.14 21.32
C LEU A 151 -9.70 9.74 22.67
N PRO A 152 -11.01 9.93 22.91
CA PRO A 152 -11.49 10.37 24.22
C PRO A 152 -11.08 9.42 25.35
N LEU A 153 -11.12 8.11 25.09
CA LEU A 153 -10.71 7.09 26.05
C LEU A 153 -9.19 7.12 26.29
N ALA A 154 -8.41 7.30 25.22
CA ALA A 154 -6.96 7.46 25.33
C ALA A 154 -6.59 8.67 26.18
N LEU A 155 -7.31 9.79 26.02
CA LEU A 155 -7.09 11.00 26.82
C LEU A 155 -7.46 10.80 28.28
N LEU A 156 -8.49 10.03 28.55
CA LEU A 156 -8.89 9.70 29.93
C LEU A 156 -7.80 8.86 30.63
N TRP A 157 -7.16 7.94 29.92
CA TRP A 157 -6.16 7.04 30.50
C TRP A 157 -4.75 7.63 30.56
N PHE A 158 -4.35 8.34 29.49
CA PHE A 158 -2.98 8.79 29.30
C PHE A 158 -2.83 10.33 29.39
N GLY A 159 -3.95 11.06 29.48
CA GLY A 159 -3.94 12.52 29.46
C GLY A 159 -3.65 13.09 28.06
N LEU A 160 -3.50 14.42 28.00
CA LEU A 160 -3.13 15.13 26.80
C LEU A 160 -1.64 14.90 26.48
N GLY A 161 -1.33 14.44 25.27
CA GLY A 161 0.05 14.29 24.84
C GLY A 161 0.30 13.13 23.87
N ILE A 162 1.58 12.87 23.62
CA ILE A 162 2.07 11.83 22.70
C ILE A 162 1.55 10.42 23.04
N PRO A 163 1.45 9.98 24.32
CA PRO A 163 0.96 8.64 24.62
C PRO A 163 -0.45 8.35 24.10
N SER A 164 -1.36 9.34 24.17
CA SER A 164 -2.72 9.19 23.65
C SER A 164 -2.75 9.08 22.13
N LEU A 165 -1.92 9.85 21.42
CA LEU A 165 -1.75 9.75 19.98
C LEU A 165 -1.17 8.39 19.59
N VAL A 166 -0.12 7.95 20.26
CA VAL A 166 0.54 6.66 20.03
C VAL A 166 -0.46 5.50 20.22
N PHE A 167 -1.30 5.55 21.26
CA PHE A 167 -2.31 4.53 21.50
C PHE A 167 -3.29 4.36 20.34
N VAL A 168 -3.84 5.45 19.80
CA VAL A 168 -4.78 5.38 18.67
C VAL A 168 -4.09 4.96 17.38
N ILE A 169 -2.82 5.34 17.18
CA ILE A 169 -2.01 4.89 16.05
C ILE A 169 -1.78 3.39 16.13
N ILE A 170 -1.39 2.86 17.31
CA ILE A 170 -1.20 1.43 17.54
C ILE A 170 -2.46 0.67 17.14
N HIS A 171 -3.64 1.11 17.58
CA HIS A 171 -4.91 0.47 17.21
C HIS A 171 -5.13 0.46 15.70
N SER A 172 -4.86 1.57 15.00
CA SER A 172 -4.99 1.67 13.54
C SER A 172 -4.10 0.69 12.79
N VAL A 173 -2.87 0.48 13.27
CA VAL A 173 -1.86 -0.35 12.62
C VAL A 173 -2.06 -1.82 12.94
N LEU A 174 -2.29 -2.13 14.22
CA LEU A 174 -2.33 -3.48 14.77
C LEU A 174 -3.25 -4.40 13.96
N TRP A 175 -4.50 -4.02 13.80
CA TRP A 175 -5.51 -4.89 13.17
C TRP A 175 -5.28 -5.04 11.68
N ALA A 176 -4.90 -3.97 10.99
CA ALA A 176 -4.59 -4.00 9.56
C ALA A 176 -3.39 -4.91 9.25
N VAL A 177 -2.31 -4.79 10.02
CA VAL A 177 -1.09 -5.60 9.84
C VAL A 177 -1.34 -7.04 10.27
N ALA A 178 -1.98 -7.27 11.43
CA ALA A 178 -2.26 -8.61 11.93
C ALA A 178 -3.16 -9.40 10.98
N LEU A 179 -4.25 -8.80 10.48
CA LEU A 179 -5.17 -9.45 9.55
C LEU A 179 -4.45 -9.88 8.26
N ASN A 180 -3.74 -8.95 7.62
CA ASN A 180 -3.06 -9.23 6.36
C ASN A 180 -1.92 -10.25 6.54
N THR A 181 -1.16 -10.16 7.63
CA THR A 181 -0.09 -11.11 7.95
C THR A 181 -0.66 -12.51 8.21
N HIS A 182 -1.71 -12.61 9.02
CA HIS A 182 -2.35 -13.89 9.33
C HIS A 182 -2.94 -14.54 8.08
N THR A 183 -3.69 -13.78 7.27
CA THR A 183 -4.23 -14.26 5.99
C THR A 183 -3.11 -14.70 5.04
N GLY A 184 -2.03 -13.93 4.97
CA GLY A 184 -0.84 -14.29 4.20
C GLY A 184 -0.20 -15.60 4.67
N PHE A 185 -0.11 -15.82 5.97
CA PHE A 185 0.39 -17.09 6.51
C PHE A 185 -0.52 -18.27 6.19
N LEU A 186 -1.84 -18.10 6.22
CA LEU A 186 -2.78 -19.14 5.84
C LEU A 186 -2.70 -19.50 4.35
N ALA A 187 -2.38 -18.53 3.50
CA ALA A 187 -2.26 -18.71 2.05
C ALA A 187 -0.97 -19.41 1.60
N VAL A 188 0.01 -19.64 2.50
CA VAL A 188 1.23 -20.37 2.18
C VAL A 188 0.90 -21.81 1.77
N SER A 189 1.37 -22.25 0.60
CA SER A 189 1.07 -23.57 0.04
C SER A 189 1.53 -24.71 0.96
N GLU A 190 0.76 -25.81 0.94
CA GLU A 190 1.09 -27.01 1.74
C GLU A 190 2.46 -27.59 1.36
N THR A 191 2.83 -27.53 0.08
CA THR A 191 4.14 -27.95 -0.41
C THR A 191 5.29 -27.20 0.28
N GLN A 192 5.17 -25.87 0.40
CA GLN A 192 6.18 -25.06 1.10
C GLN A 192 6.23 -25.38 2.59
N ARG A 193 5.06 -25.65 3.20
CA ARG A 193 4.96 -26.05 4.61
C ARG A 193 5.65 -27.40 4.86
N MET A 194 5.34 -28.39 4.05
CA MET A 194 5.96 -29.73 4.13
C MET A 194 7.47 -29.66 3.87
N ALA A 195 7.91 -28.91 2.88
CA ALA A 195 9.34 -28.72 2.64
C ALA A 195 10.06 -28.17 3.88
N GLY A 196 9.51 -27.12 4.50
CA GLY A 196 10.07 -26.56 5.74
C GLY A 196 10.16 -27.58 6.88
N GLN A 197 9.12 -28.39 7.05
CA GLN A 197 9.07 -29.45 8.08
C GLN A 197 10.07 -30.58 7.80
N ASN A 198 10.23 -30.99 6.55
CA ASN A 198 11.19 -32.00 6.12
C ASN A 198 12.65 -31.56 6.36
N TYR A 199 12.94 -30.26 6.28
CA TYR A 199 14.23 -29.69 6.68
C TYR A 199 14.36 -29.50 8.20
N GLY A 200 13.43 -30.03 9.00
CA GLY A 200 13.46 -29.97 10.46
C GLY A 200 13.17 -28.59 11.04
N LEU A 201 12.63 -27.66 10.25
CA LEU A 201 12.28 -26.34 10.73
C LEU A 201 11.02 -26.41 11.59
N ARG A 202 11.08 -25.86 12.82
CA ARG A 202 9.96 -25.81 13.77
C ARG A 202 9.94 -24.47 14.51
N GLY A 203 8.76 -24.09 15.06
CA GLY A 203 8.59 -22.90 15.86
C GLY A 203 9.04 -21.62 15.15
N VAL A 204 9.73 -20.74 15.84
CA VAL A 204 10.16 -19.43 15.32
C VAL A 204 11.03 -19.55 14.07
N ARG A 205 11.89 -20.56 13.98
CA ARG A 205 12.72 -20.78 12.78
C ARG A 205 11.89 -21.10 11.54
N TYR A 206 10.81 -21.86 11.70
CA TYR A 206 9.86 -22.13 10.62
C TYR A 206 9.13 -20.86 10.16
N VAL A 207 8.65 -20.04 11.12
CA VAL A 207 7.99 -18.75 10.82
C VAL A 207 8.95 -17.83 10.05
N MET A 208 10.17 -17.65 10.55
CA MET A 208 11.14 -16.72 9.96
C MET A 208 11.66 -17.17 8.58
N LYS A 209 11.86 -18.47 8.36
CA LYS A 209 12.48 -18.98 7.13
C LYS A 209 11.49 -19.40 6.05
N ILE A 210 10.27 -19.75 6.41
CA ILE A 210 9.23 -20.22 5.47
C ILE A 210 8.05 -19.28 5.42
N LEU A 211 7.36 -19.03 6.55
CA LEU A 211 6.10 -18.30 6.53
C LEU A 211 6.28 -16.83 6.18
N ILE A 212 7.22 -16.12 6.81
CA ILE A 212 7.44 -14.69 6.52
C ILE A 212 7.86 -14.46 5.08
N PRO A 213 8.87 -15.13 4.50
CA PRO A 213 9.23 -14.93 3.10
C PRO A 213 8.10 -15.27 2.14
N ALA A 214 7.39 -16.37 2.35
CA ALA A 214 6.28 -16.77 1.47
C ALA A 214 5.07 -15.83 1.55
N ALA A 215 4.76 -15.29 2.73
CA ALA A 215 3.65 -14.38 2.96
C ALA A 215 4.05 -12.90 2.81
N PHE A 216 5.29 -12.59 2.45
CA PHE A 216 5.80 -11.22 2.42
C PHE A 216 4.95 -10.24 1.60
N PRO A 217 4.39 -10.61 0.43
CA PRO A 217 3.48 -9.74 -0.30
C PRO A 217 2.25 -9.29 0.52
N SER A 218 1.65 -10.22 1.28
CA SER A 218 0.51 -9.94 2.16
C SER A 218 0.92 -9.10 3.37
N ILE A 219 2.08 -9.38 3.95
CA ILE A 219 2.65 -8.57 5.04
C ILE A 219 2.87 -7.13 4.55
N LEU A 220 3.48 -6.95 3.38
CA LEU A 220 3.72 -5.63 2.80
C LEU A 220 2.41 -4.89 2.51
N ALA A 221 1.37 -5.58 2.04
CA ALA A 221 0.04 -5.00 1.86
C ALA A 221 -0.53 -4.52 3.21
N GLY A 222 -0.42 -5.33 4.26
CA GLY A 222 -0.82 -4.95 5.62
C GLY A 222 -0.08 -3.73 6.14
N LEU A 223 1.25 -3.66 5.91
CA LEU A 223 2.06 -2.51 6.28
C LEU A 223 1.62 -1.23 5.54
N LYS A 224 1.35 -1.30 4.24
CA LYS A 224 0.84 -0.18 3.45
C LYS A 224 -0.50 0.33 3.99
N ILE A 225 -1.45 -0.58 4.21
CA ILE A 225 -2.78 -0.24 4.74
C ILE A 225 -2.66 0.33 6.16
N GLY A 226 -1.85 -0.29 7.02
CA GLY A 226 -1.58 0.18 8.37
C GLY A 226 -0.97 1.58 8.40
N TRP A 227 -0.01 1.88 7.51
CA TRP A 227 0.56 3.21 7.35
C TRP A 227 -0.50 4.25 6.96
N ALA A 228 -1.32 3.94 5.95
CA ALA A 228 -2.35 4.86 5.48
C ALA A 228 -3.42 5.14 6.56
N PHE A 229 -3.75 4.15 7.37
CA PHE A 229 -4.65 4.32 8.51
C PHE A 229 -4.00 5.15 9.63
N ALA A 230 -2.77 4.83 9.99
CA ALA A 230 -2.01 5.54 11.01
C ALA A 230 -1.84 7.02 10.67
N TRP A 231 -1.46 7.33 9.43
CA TRP A 231 -1.29 8.70 8.96
C TRP A 231 -2.58 9.52 9.06
N ARG A 232 -3.69 8.98 8.56
CA ARG A 232 -5.00 9.65 8.65
C ARG A 232 -5.47 9.82 10.09
N THR A 233 -5.29 8.79 10.92
CA THR A 233 -5.67 8.82 12.34
C THR A 233 -4.87 9.85 13.11
N LEU A 234 -3.55 9.94 12.89
CA LEU A 234 -2.70 10.94 13.55
C LEU A 234 -3.14 12.35 13.20
N ILE A 235 -3.27 12.67 11.89
CA ILE A 235 -3.67 14.02 11.47
C ILE A 235 -5.05 14.38 12.04
N ALA A 236 -6.02 13.45 12.01
CA ALA A 236 -7.34 13.68 12.59
C ALA A 236 -7.28 13.89 14.10
N ALA A 237 -6.44 13.14 14.81
CA ALA A 237 -6.26 13.30 16.25
C ALA A 237 -5.61 14.65 16.63
N GLU A 238 -4.59 15.06 15.88
CA GLU A 238 -3.95 16.36 16.07
C GLU A 238 -4.89 17.54 15.78
N LEU A 239 -5.81 17.41 14.79
CA LEU A 239 -6.83 18.41 14.49
C LEU A 239 -7.85 18.60 15.62
N VAL A 240 -8.22 17.51 16.30
CA VAL A 240 -9.28 17.54 17.32
C VAL A 240 -8.73 18.06 18.67
N PHE A 241 -7.51 17.74 19.00
CA PHE A 241 -7.00 17.94 20.37
C PHE A 241 -5.95 19.03 20.54
N GLY A 242 -5.54 19.67 19.43
CA GLY A 242 -4.58 20.74 19.51
C GLY A 242 -3.62 20.55 20.66
N VAL A 243 -2.63 19.71 20.47
CA VAL A 243 -1.79 19.21 21.56
C VAL A 243 -1.32 20.34 22.46
N SER A 244 -1.57 20.22 23.74
CA SER A 244 -1.16 21.14 24.80
C SER A 244 0.36 21.27 24.97
N SER A 245 1.17 20.73 24.06
CA SER A 245 2.62 20.85 24.08
C SER A 245 3.10 21.91 23.09
N ARG A 246 4.09 22.67 23.47
CA ARG A 246 4.76 23.72 22.67
C ARG A 246 5.22 23.29 21.26
N SER A 247 5.13 22.01 20.93
CA SER A 247 5.47 21.40 19.66
C SER A 247 4.32 20.57 19.10
N GLY A 248 3.19 21.20 18.77
CA GLY A 248 2.12 20.52 18.04
C GLY A 248 2.59 20.05 16.67
N GLY A 249 1.94 18.98 16.12
CA GLY A 249 2.29 18.44 14.80
C GLY A 249 1.62 19.19 13.63
N LEU A 250 1.63 18.55 12.48
CA LEU A 250 1.09 19.09 11.22
C LEU A 250 -0.44 19.31 11.29
N GLY A 251 -1.18 18.40 11.96
CA GLY A 251 -2.60 18.60 12.21
C GLY A 251 -2.88 19.78 13.12
N TRP A 252 -2.02 20.06 14.11
CA TRP A 252 -2.09 21.26 14.92
C TRP A 252 -1.83 22.53 14.10
N PHE A 253 -0.84 22.52 13.20
CA PHE A 253 -0.61 23.63 12.26
C PHE A 253 -1.88 23.98 11.47
N ILE A 254 -2.56 22.97 10.94
CA ILE A 254 -3.82 23.16 10.19
C ILE A 254 -4.91 23.76 11.12
N PHE A 255 -5.04 23.24 12.33
CA PHE A 255 -6.05 23.71 13.31
C PHE A 255 -5.79 25.17 13.74
N GLU A 256 -4.54 25.51 14.03
CA GLU A 256 -4.12 26.86 14.44
C GLU A 256 -4.43 27.89 13.35
N ASN A 257 -4.00 27.64 12.11
CA ASN A 257 -4.26 28.53 10.98
C ASN A 257 -5.75 28.64 10.63
N ARG A 258 -6.51 27.54 10.81
CA ARG A 258 -7.97 27.59 10.66
C ARG A 258 -8.61 28.56 11.66
N ASN A 259 -8.16 28.53 12.93
CA ASN A 259 -8.70 29.42 13.96
C ASN A 259 -8.29 30.89 13.75
N GLN A 260 -7.16 31.12 13.09
CA GLN A 260 -6.68 32.45 12.70
C GLN A 260 -7.30 32.95 11.38
N LEU A 261 -8.14 32.13 10.73
CA LEU A 261 -8.75 32.41 9.41
C LEU A 261 -7.71 32.53 8.28
N GLU A 262 -6.52 31.98 8.48
CA GLU A 262 -5.45 31.93 7.50
C GLU A 262 -5.64 30.69 6.56
N THR A 263 -6.69 30.78 5.73
CA THR A 263 -7.13 29.60 4.94
C THR A 263 -6.08 29.12 3.95
N ALA A 264 -5.25 30.01 3.41
CA ALA A 264 -4.15 29.64 2.51
C ALA A 264 -3.14 28.72 3.21
N TYR A 265 -2.81 28.98 4.49
CA TYR A 265 -1.93 28.12 5.29
C TYR A 265 -2.61 26.79 5.69
N VAL A 266 -3.92 26.78 5.90
CA VAL A 266 -4.69 25.52 6.09
C VAL A 266 -4.52 24.62 4.86
N PHE A 267 -4.71 25.16 3.67
CA PHE A 267 -4.55 24.41 2.40
C PHE A 267 -3.08 24.01 2.17
N ALA A 268 -2.12 24.85 2.55
CA ALA A 268 -0.70 24.48 2.53
C ALA A 268 -0.39 23.29 3.44
N GLY A 269 -0.95 23.26 4.67
CA GLY A 269 -0.85 22.13 5.59
C GLY A 269 -1.48 20.85 5.02
N LEU A 270 -2.69 20.93 4.46
CA LEU A 270 -3.35 19.81 3.80
C LEU A 270 -2.55 19.28 2.59
N THR A 271 -1.97 20.19 1.81
CA THR A 271 -1.10 19.84 0.68
C THR A 271 0.15 19.10 1.18
N THR A 272 0.73 19.53 2.28
CA THR A 272 1.87 18.84 2.92
C THR A 272 1.48 17.43 3.37
N VAL A 273 0.29 17.24 3.94
CA VAL A 273 -0.23 15.90 4.30
C VAL A 273 -0.29 14.99 3.07
N ILE A 274 -0.79 15.51 1.94
CA ILE A 274 -0.87 14.77 0.67
C ILE A 274 0.52 14.44 0.13
N ILE A 275 1.43 15.40 0.11
CA ILE A 275 2.81 15.21 -0.39
C ILE A 275 3.53 14.12 0.40
N ILE A 276 3.45 14.15 1.73
CA ILE A 276 4.07 13.13 2.58
C ILE A 276 3.48 11.74 2.31
N GLY A 277 2.16 11.64 2.24
CA GLY A 277 1.48 10.39 1.88
C GLY A 277 1.96 9.83 0.54
N LEU A 278 2.04 10.68 -0.49
CA LEU A 278 2.54 10.30 -1.83
C LEU A 278 4.02 9.91 -1.82
N VAL A 279 4.85 10.63 -1.08
CA VAL A 279 6.30 10.31 -0.98
C VAL A 279 6.48 8.95 -0.33
N VAL A 280 5.82 8.67 0.78
CA VAL A 280 5.94 7.38 1.45
C VAL A 280 5.42 6.24 0.57
N GLU A 281 4.26 6.40 -0.06
CA GLU A 281 3.70 5.38 -0.97
C GLU A 281 4.60 5.13 -2.19
N SER A 282 5.03 6.21 -2.86
CA SER A 282 5.75 6.12 -4.13
C SER A 282 7.25 5.85 -3.98
N VAL A 283 7.87 6.25 -2.87
CA VAL A 283 9.32 6.07 -2.64
C VAL A 283 9.55 4.90 -1.70
N VAL A 284 9.01 4.95 -0.46
CA VAL A 284 9.33 3.95 0.55
C VAL A 284 8.73 2.59 0.18
N PHE A 285 7.41 2.50 0.05
CA PHE A 285 6.75 1.23 -0.21
C PHE A 285 7.05 0.65 -1.59
N ARG A 286 7.11 1.49 -2.62
CA ARG A 286 7.47 1.04 -3.96
C ARG A 286 8.91 0.52 -4.01
N THR A 287 9.84 1.15 -3.30
CA THR A 287 11.24 0.68 -3.22
C THR A 287 11.30 -0.68 -2.52
N ILE A 288 10.61 -0.84 -1.39
CA ILE A 288 10.53 -2.13 -0.70
C ILE A 288 9.94 -3.19 -1.65
N GLU A 289 8.82 -2.90 -2.31
CA GLU A 289 8.15 -3.84 -3.24
C GLU A 289 9.05 -4.26 -4.40
N THR A 290 9.77 -3.31 -5.02
CA THR A 290 10.66 -3.62 -6.15
C THR A 290 11.88 -4.44 -5.74
N HIS A 291 12.45 -4.20 -4.57
CA HIS A 291 13.63 -4.91 -4.08
C HIS A 291 13.32 -6.25 -3.41
N THR A 292 12.06 -6.51 -3.09
CA THR A 292 11.63 -7.76 -2.43
C THR A 292 10.69 -8.56 -3.32
N VAL A 293 9.41 -8.22 -3.35
CA VAL A 293 8.34 -9.00 -3.98
C VAL A 293 8.59 -9.22 -5.48
N ARG A 294 8.97 -8.17 -6.21
CA ARG A 294 9.26 -8.26 -7.66
C ARG A 294 10.57 -9.00 -7.92
N LYS A 295 11.61 -8.74 -7.12
CA LYS A 295 12.90 -9.44 -7.25
C LYS A 295 12.78 -10.93 -6.99
N TRP A 296 11.88 -11.35 -6.09
CA TRP A 296 11.63 -12.76 -5.79
C TRP A 296 10.62 -13.43 -6.75
N GLY A 297 10.11 -12.70 -7.76
CA GLY A 297 9.19 -13.23 -8.76
C GLY A 297 7.80 -13.58 -8.22
N MET A 298 7.41 -13.03 -7.07
CA MET A 298 6.13 -13.32 -6.42
C MET A 298 4.94 -12.55 -7.04
N GLN A 299 5.22 -11.52 -7.84
CA GLN A 299 4.23 -10.79 -8.64
C GLN A 299 4.84 -10.53 -10.03
N ARG A 300 4.06 -10.81 -11.08
CA ARG A 300 4.38 -10.49 -12.48
C ARG A 300 3.84 -9.12 -12.87
#